data_0500a3cb285dfe4114a054f417b18cc3
#
_entry.id   0500a3cb285dfe4114a054f417b18cc3
#
_cell.length_a   1.000
_cell.length_b   1.000
_cell.length_c   1.000
_cell.angle_alpha   90.00
_cell.angle_beta   90.00
_cell.angle_gamma   90.00
#
_symmetry.space_group_name_H-M   'P 1'
#
loop_
_entity.id
_entity.type
_entity.pdbx_description
1 polymer ?
#
loop_
_entity_poly.entity_id
_entity_poly.type
_entity_poly.pdbx_seq_one_letter_code
_entity_poly.pdbx_strand_id
1 'polypeptide(L)'
;FERWVIAPNAAITAAIKASHPDTPVIGFPKGSGAKLPAYARETGVDAVGLDETLDPAWAHKVLPEGMPVQGNLDPLLLEAGGPALPERIKTVLAAFEDRPHVFNLGHGIGQFTPIEHVEELLRTVRGG
;
A
#
# COMPACT_ATOMS: atom_id res chain seq x y z
N PHE A 1 14.73 13.84 -0.15
CA PHE A 1 13.68 12.95 -0.68
C PHE A 1 13.49 13.19 -2.19
N GLU A 2 13.26 14.41 -2.63
CA GLU A 2 13.03 14.77 -4.04
C GLU A 2 14.16 14.27 -4.97
N ARG A 3 15.40 14.64 -4.68
CA ARG A 3 16.56 14.28 -5.50
C ARG A 3 16.82 12.78 -5.60
N TRP A 4 16.57 12.01 -4.53
CA TRP A 4 17.01 10.62 -4.42
C TRP A 4 15.88 9.60 -4.46
N VAL A 5 14.64 10.07 -4.35
CA VAL A 5 13.44 9.21 -4.41
C VAL A 5 12.53 9.66 -5.54
N ILE A 6 11.99 10.87 -5.51
CA ILE A 6 11.01 11.30 -6.51
C ILE A 6 11.63 11.36 -7.91
N ALA A 7 12.73 12.07 -8.11
CA ALA A 7 13.31 12.26 -9.43
C ALA A 7 13.71 10.94 -10.13
N PRO A 8 14.42 9.98 -9.48
CA PRO A 8 14.73 8.72 -10.14
C PRO A 8 13.48 7.85 -10.38
N ASN A 9 12.50 7.83 -9.46
CA ASN A 9 11.26 7.09 -9.69
C ASN A 9 10.45 7.68 -10.85
N ALA A 10 10.36 9.00 -10.98
CA ALA A 10 9.73 9.66 -12.10
C ALA A 10 10.40 9.30 -13.44
N ALA A 11 11.73 9.30 -13.49
CA ALA A 11 12.48 8.92 -14.68
C ALA A 11 12.26 7.44 -15.05
N ILE A 12 12.24 6.53 -14.08
CA ILE A 12 11.96 5.11 -14.30
C ILE A 12 10.53 4.92 -14.81
N THR A 13 9.55 5.54 -14.17
CA THR A 13 8.14 5.46 -14.58
C THR A 13 7.95 5.97 -16.00
N ALA A 14 8.54 7.13 -16.33
CA ALA A 14 8.49 7.69 -17.69
C ALA A 14 9.10 6.75 -18.72
N ALA A 15 10.24 6.13 -18.44
CA ALA A 15 10.88 5.17 -19.34
C ALA A 15 10.01 3.91 -19.55
N ILE A 16 9.39 3.38 -18.50
CA ILE A 16 8.46 2.25 -18.62
C ILE A 16 7.26 2.64 -19.49
N LYS A 17 6.64 3.78 -19.22
CA LYS A 17 5.48 4.25 -19.97
C LYS A 17 5.78 4.57 -21.44
N ALA A 18 6.98 5.00 -21.75
CA ALA A 18 7.40 5.23 -23.13
C ALA A 18 7.48 3.93 -23.93
N SER A 19 7.89 2.82 -23.32
CA SER A 19 8.02 1.52 -23.97
C SER A 19 6.78 0.65 -23.84
N HIS A 20 6.05 0.81 -22.73
CA HIS A 20 4.91 -0.03 -22.32
C HIS A 20 3.80 0.86 -21.76
N PRO A 21 3.09 1.65 -22.60
CA PRO A 21 2.14 2.67 -22.13
C PRO A 21 0.97 2.10 -21.33
N ASP A 22 0.54 0.88 -21.64
CA ASP A 22 -0.61 0.22 -21.00
C ASP A 22 -0.24 -0.57 -19.73
N THR A 23 1.05 -0.63 -19.37
CA THR A 23 1.49 -1.34 -18.17
C THR A 23 1.32 -0.47 -16.94
N PRO A 24 0.47 -0.85 -15.96
CA PRO A 24 0.34 -0.10 -14.73
C PRO A 24 1.61 -0.21 -13.86
N VAL A 25 1.96 0.91 -13.22
CA VAL A 25 3.13 1.01 -12.32
C VAL A 25 2.66 1.35 -10.92
N ILE A 26 2.97 0.49 -9.96
CA ILE A 26 2.73 0.74 -8.53
C ILE A 26 4.05 1.21 -7.91
N GLY A 27 4.08 2.44 -7.39
CA GLY A 27 5.22 2.96 -6.65
C GLY A 27 5.14 2.65 -5.16
N PHE A 28 6.26 2.23 -4.55
CA PHE A 28 6.30 1.92 -3.12
C PHE A 28 7.40 2.72 -2.40
N PRO A 29 7.08 3.93 -1.93
CA PRO A 29 8.05 4.78 -1.23
C PRO A 29 8.05 4.47 0.28
N LYS A 30 8.63 3.33 0.70
CA LYS A 30 8.70 2.95 2.12
C LYS A 30 9.32 4.06 2.97
N GLY A 31 8.69 4.35 4.11
CA GLY A 31 9.15 5.39 5.03
C GLY A 31 8.95 6.82 4.53
N SER A 32 8.10 7.02 3.53
CA SER A 32 7.87 8.36 2.95
C SER A 32 7.16 9.33 3.90
N GLY A 33 6.34 8.82 4.82
CA GLY A 33 5.60 9.65 5.77
C GLY A 33 4.87 10.80 5.07
N ALA A 34 5.03 12.02 5.58
CA ALA A 34 4.42 13.21 5.02
C ALA A 34 4.85 13.56 3.58
N LYS A 35 5.81 12.85 3.00
CA LYS A 35 6.25 13.01 1.60
C LYS A 35 5.45 12.16 0.61
N LEU A 36 4.59 11.26 1.09
CA LEU A 36 3.75 10.42 0.23
C LEU A 36 2.93 11.21 -0.80
N PRO A 37 2.25 12.33 -0.46
CA PRO A 37 1.48 13.08 -1.44
C PRO A 37 2.31 13.70 -2.57
N ALA A 38 3.53 14.13 -2.28
CA ALA A 38 4.46 14.64 -3.29
C ALA A 38 4.91 13.50 -4.23
N TYR A 39 5.27 12.36 -3.65
CA TYR A 39 5.64 11.16 -4.41
C TYR A 39 4.52 10.75 -5.38
N ALA A 40 3.28 10.66 -4.88
CA ALA A 40 2.12 10.26 -5.67
C ALA A 40 1.84 11.20 -6.86
N ARG A 41 2.05 12.51 -6.68
CA ARG A 41 1.80 13.50 -7.74
C ARG A 41 2.93 13.64 -8.75
N GLU A 42 4.18 13.42 -8.34
CA GLU A 42 5.33 13.83 -9.13
C GLU A 42 6.05 12.68 -9.83
N THR A 43 5.76 11.42 -9.47
CA THR A 43 6.44 10.25 -10.05
C THR A 43 5.77 9.67 -11.29
N GLY A 44 4.49 10.03 -11.54
CA GLY A 44 3.72 9.51 -12.67
C GLY A 44 3.29 8.04 -12.50
N VAL A 45 3.38 7.46 -11.30
CA VAL A 45 2.88 6.11 -11.01
C VAL A 45 1.36 6.06 -11.06
N ASP A 46 0.81 4.91 -11.45
CA ASP A 46 -0.65 4.71 -11.53
C ASP A 46 -1.28 4.41 -10.17
N ALA A 47 -0.50 3.85 -9.25
CA ALA A 47 -0.92 3.53 -7.88
C ALA A 47 0.24 3.68 -6.91
N VAL A 48 -0.06 3.79 -5.63
CA VAL A 48 0.96 3.83 -4.57
C VAL A 48 0.79 2.70 -3.57
N GLY A 49 1.90 2.04 -3.23
CA GLY A 49 1.99 1.16 -2.09
C GLY A 49 2.18 1.95 -0.80
N LEU A 50 1.48 1.54 0.23
CA LEU A 50 1.53 2.13 1.56
C LEU A 50 2.25 1.18 2.52
N ASP A 51 3.23 1.69 3.25
CA ASP A 51 3.87 0.89 4.29
C ASP A 51 3.04 0.87 5.58
N GLU A 52 3.39 -0.05 6.46
CA GLU A 52 2.68 -0.33 7.73
C GLU A 52 2.66 0.85 8.70
N THR A 53 3.56 1.83 8.54
CA THR A 53 3.67 2.99 9.44
C THR A 53 2.66 4.09 9.12
N LEU A 54 2.04 4.02 7.93
CA LEU A 54 1.07 5.03 7.50
C LEU A 54 -0.32 4.72 8.04
N ASP A 55 -0.97 5.74 8.57
CA ASP A 55 -2.39 5.65 8.93
C ASP A 55 -3.25 5.61 7.64
N PRO A 56 -4.12 4.57 7.45
CA PRO A 56 -4.92 4.44 6.24
C PRO A 56 -5.87 5.62 5.99
N ALA A 57 -6.51 6.15 7.03
CA ALA A 57 -7.44 7.26 6.91
C ALA A 57 -6.71 8.56 6.55
N TRP A 58 -5.50 8.77 7.09
CA TRP A 58 -4.66 9.89 6.67
C TRP A 58 -4.22 9.73 5.21
N ALA A 59 -3.75 8.55 4.81
CA ALA A 59 -3.33 8.28 3.44
C ALA A 59 -4.49 8.51 2.46
N HIS A 60 -5.69 8.03 2.78
CA HIS A 60 -6.90 8.27 2.00
C HIS A 60 -7.16 9.77 1.76
N LYS A 61 -7.01 10.59 2.80
CA LYS A 61 -7.28 12.03 2.76
C LYS A 61 -6.27 12.83 1.94
N VAL A 62 -5.00 12.43 1.94
CA VAL A 62 -3.90 13.25 1.36
C VAL A 62 -3.50 12.85 -0.06
N LEU A 63 -3.85 11.65 -0.48
CA LEU A 63 -3.59 11.16 -1.82
C LEU A 63 -4.54 11.77 -2.85
N PRO A 64 -4.13 11.85 -4.13
CA PRO A 64 -5.02 12.27 -5.21
C PRO A 64 -6.33 11.48 -5.20
N GLU A 65 -7.43 12.15 -5.49
CA GLU A 65 -8.76 11.54 -5.59
C GLU A 65 -8.75 10.39 -6.62
N GLY A 66 -9.36 9.27 -6.27
CA GLY A 66 -9.44 8.09 -7.15
C GLY A 66 -8.14 7.33 -7.39
N MET A 67 -7.00 7.81 -6.87
CA MET A 67 -5.73 7.11 -7.06
C MET A 67 -5.75 5.74 -6.36
N PRO A 68 -5.49 4.64 -7.07
CA PRO A 68 -5.43 3.31 -6.47
C PRO A 68 -4.33 3.22 -5.41
N VAL A 69 -4.58 2.44 -4.36
CA VAL A 69 -3.62 2.17 -3.28
C VAL A 69 -3.42 0.68 -3.09
N GLN A 70 -2.24 0.29 -2.61
CA GLN A 70 -1.94 -1.07 -2.19
C GLN A 70 -1.38 -1.07 -0.76
N GLY A 71 -1.83 -1.97 0.07
CA GLY A 71 -1.36 -2.10 1.47
C GLY A 71 -2.53 -2.10 2.44
N ASN A 72 -2.33 -1.85 3.74
CA ASN A 72 -1.04 -1.67 4.43
C ASN A 72 -1.07 -2.34 5.82
N LEU A 73 -1.51 -3.60 5.86
CA LEU A 73 -1.50 -4.34 7.13
C LEU A 73 -0.07 -4.52 7.64
N ASP A 74 0.14 -4.31 8.94
CA ASP A 74 1.44 -4.57 9.57
C ASP A 74 1.77 -6.07 9.53
N PRO A 75 2.92 -6.48 8.93
CA PRO A 75 3.35 -7.87 8.92
C PRO A 75 3.57 -8.46 10.31
N LEU A 76 3.98 -7.64 11.29
CA LEU A 76 4.16 -8.11 12.67
C LEU A 76 2.83 -8.43 13.34
N LEU A 77 1.76 -7.70 13.01
CA LEU A 77 0.43 -8.03 13.48
C LEU A 77 -0.08 -9.34 12.86
N LEU A 78 0.22 -9.59 11.58
CA LEU A 78 -0.09 -10.87 10.95
C LEU A 78 0.67 -12.03 11.61
N GLU A 79 1.95 -11.83 11.93
CA GLU A 79 2.75 -12.83 12.63
C GLU A 79 2.23 -13.09 14.06
N ALA A 80 1.84 -12.05 14.78
CA ALA A 80 1.29 -12.17 16.13
C ALA A 80 -0.11 -12.82 16.17
N GLY A 81 -0.96 -12.52 15.17
CA GLY A 81 -2.34 -13.02 15.10
C GLY A 81 -3.25 -12.48 16.19
N GLY A 82 -4.21 -13.31 16.62
CA GLY A 82 -5.13 -12.99 17.71
C GLY A 82 -6.26 -12.01 17.32
N PRO A 83 -7.08 -11.56 18.28
CA PRO A 83 -8.30 -10.80 18.00
C PRO A 83 -8.06 -9.43 17.36
N ALA A 84 -6.86 -8.87 17.51
CA ALA A 84 -6.49 -7.61 16.89
C ALA A 84 -6.31 -7.71 15.37
N LEU A 85 -6.00 -8.89 14.85
CA LEU A 85 -5.76 -9.11 13.43
C LEU A 85 -7.01 -8.84 12.58
N PRO A 86 -8.16 -9.51 12.79
CA PRO A 86 -9.35 -9.24 11.99
C PRO A 86 -9.88 -7.81 12.16
N GLU A 87 -9.75 -7.21 13.34
CA GLU A 87 -10.16 -5.82 13.58
C GLU A 87 -9.32 -4.84 12.74
N ARG A 88 -8.00 -5.03 12.68
CA ARG A 88 -7.13 -4.17 11.87
C ARG A 88 -7.36 -4.37 10.38
N ILE A 89 -7.59 -5.60 9.91
CA ILE A 89 -7.94 -5.87 8.52
C ILE A 89 -9.19 -5.08 8.12
N LYS A 90 -10.26 -5.15 8.92
CA LYS A 90 -11.51 -4.40 8.69
C LYS A 90 -11.27 -2.88 8.67
N THR A 91 -10.41 -2.38 9.56
CA THR A 91 -10.06 -0.95 9.60
C THR A 91 -9.39 -0.50 8.30
N VAL A 92 -8.46 -1.30 7.77
CA VAL A 92 -7.78 -1.00 6.50
C VAL A 92 -8.78 -1.04 5.34
N LEU A 93 -9.62 -2.08 5.27
CA LEU A 93 -10.64 -2.20 4.22
C LEU A 93 -11.62 -1.02 4.24
N ALA A 94 -12.13 -0.65 5.42
CA ALA A 94 -13.07 0.46 5.58
C ALA A 94 -12.45 1.81 5.19
N ALA A 95 -11.17 2.02 5.44
CA ALA A 95 -10.50 3.27 5.09
C ALA A 95 -10.39 3.50 3.57
N PHE A 96 -10.50 2.45 2.77
CA PHE A 96 -10.36 2.51 1.31
C PHE A 96 -11.59 1.96 0.56
N GLU A 97 -12.76 1.87 1.20
CA GLU A 97 -13.96 1.28 0.60
C GLU A 97 -14.47 2.02 -0.64
N ASP A 98 -14.22 3.31 -0.72
CA ASP A 98 -14.61 4.20 -1.84
C ASP A 98 -13.47 4.48 -2.82
N ARG A 99 -12.34 3.76 -2.70
CA ARG A 99 -11.13 3.91 -3.52
C ARG A 99 -10.68 2.57 -4.08
N PRO A 100 -10.15 2.49 -5.31
CA PRO A 100 -9.52 1.27 -5.79
C PRO A 100 -8.40 0.82 -4.84
N HIS A 101 -8.53 -0.37 -4.26
CA HIS A 101 -7.65 -0.87 -3.22
C HIS A 101 -7.20 -2.31 -3.50
N VAL A 102 -5.91 -2.54 -3.50
CA VAL A 102 -5.30 -3.87 -3.47
C VAL A 102 -4.88 -4.14 -2.03
N PHE A 103 -5.65 -4.95 -1.29
CA PHE A 103 -5.27 -5.32 0.06
C PHE A 103 -3.93 -6.06 0.05
N ASN A 104 -2.99 -5.61 0.86
CA ASN A 104 -1.68 -6.22 1.02
C ASN A 104 -1.11 -5.88 2.40
N LEU A 105 0.02 -6.51 2.74
CA LEU A 105 0.84 -6.08 3.86
C LEU A 105 1.58 -4.78 3.51
N GLY A 106 1.94 -4.01 4.52
CA GLY A 106 2.76 -2.79 4.36
C GLY A 106 4.23 -3.08 4.09
N HIS A 107 4.65 -4.34 4.18
CA HIS A 107 5.97 -4.85 3.82
C HIS A 107 5.91 -6.34 3.48
N GLY A 108 7.06 -6.97 3.22
CA GLY A 108 7.14 -8.42 3.04
C GLY A 108 6.68 -9.20 4.28
N ILE A 109 6.09 -10.37 4.06
CA ILE A 109 5.65 -11.27 5.13
C ILE A 109 6.84 -11.78 5.94
N GLY A 110 6.68 -11.89 7.26
CA GLY A 110 7.67 -12.51 8.15
C GLY A 110 7.81 -14.02 7.86
N GLN A 111 9.05 -14.53 7.88
CA GLN A 111 9.32 -15.96 7.61
C GLN A 111 8.72 -16.89 8.67
N PHE A 112 8.38 -16.39 9.84
CA PHE A 112 7.78 -17.15 10.95
C PHE A 112 6.28 -16.96 11.08
N THR A 113 5.66 -16.25 10.14
CA THR A 113 4.21 -16.04 10.15
C THR A 113 3.49 -17.39 10.04
N PRO A 114 2.61 -17.76 11.00
CA PRO A 114 1.82 -18.98 10.93
C PRO A 114 0.88 -18.98 9.73
N ILE A 115 0.77 -20.13 9.06
CA ILE A 115 -0.12 -20.26 7.88
C ILE A 115 -1.57 -19.99 8.25
N GLU A 116 -1.99 -20.39 9.45
CA GLU A 116 -3.34 -20.20 9.98
C GLU A 116 -3.72 -18.71 10.05
N HIS A 117 -2.76 -17.83 10.36
CA HIS A 117 -2.99 -16.38 10.37
C HIS A 117 -3.16 -15.82 8.95
N VAL A 118 -2.46 -16.38 7.96
CA VAL A 118 -2.64 -16.02 6.55
C VAL A 118 -4.02 -16.47 6.07
N GLU A 119 -4.46 -17.67 6.45
CA GLU A 119 -5.81 -18.16 6.14
C GLU A 119 -6.90 -17.29 6.78
N GLU A 120 -6.70 -16.84 8.03
CA GLU A 120 -7.60 -15.92 8.71
C GLU A 120 -7.67 -14.57 7.99
N LEU A 121 -6.51 -14.02 7.59
CA LEU A 121 -6.44 -12.80 6.78
C LEU A 121 -7.25 -12.95 5.49
N LEU A 122 -7.03 -14.02 4.73
CA LEU A 122 -7.73 -14.26 3.46
C LEU A 122 -9.24 -14.39 3.65
N ARG A 123 -9.69 -15.10 4.69
CA ARG A 123 -11.12 -15.18 5.04
C ARG A 123 -11.70 -13.81 5.34
N THR A 124 -11.03 -13.04 6.20
CA THR A 124 -11.49 -11.72 6.63
C THR A 124 -11.58 -10.74 5.45
N VAL A 125 -10.57 -10.71 4.59
CA VAL A 125 -10.55 -9.84 3.40
C VAL A 125 -11.65 -10.21 2.40
N ARG A 126 -11.98 -11.50 2.27
CA ARG A 126 -13.02 -11.99 1.34
C ARG A 126 -14.44 -11.94 1.90
N GLY A 127 -14.61 -11.50 3.13
CA GLY A 127 -15.94 -11.31 3.75
C GLY A 127 -16.62 -12.60 4.21
N GLY A 128 -15.83 -13.66 4.46
CA GLY A 128 -16.41 -14.97 4.77
C GLY A 128 -15.75 -15.68 5.92
#